data_d9f9020af104eaeaafed94a2c103e67a
#
_entry.id   d9f9020af104eaeaafed94a2c103e67a
#
_cell.length_a   1.000
_cell.length_b   1.000
_cell.length_c   1.000
_cell.angle_alpha   90.00
_cell.angle_beta   90.00
_cell.angle_gamma   90.00
#
_symmetry.space_group_name_H-M   'P 1'
#
loop_
_entity.id
_entity.type
_entity.pdbx_description
1 polymer ?
#
loop_
_entity_poly.entity_id
_entity_poly.type
_entity_poly.pdbx_seq_one_letter_code
_entity_poly.pdbx_strand_id
1 'polypeptide(L)'
;MDCTFASDNTSGVHPKVMEALNKANVGAAEPYGDDPWTAEAEGCFKALFGDDVDVFLVPLGTGANVLGFNRMIRSWHSILCSDMAHTHTSESGAVEAVVGCKMTPIPSVHGK
;
A
#
# COMPACT_ATOMS: atom_id res chain seq x y z
N MET A 1 -5.12 10.35 26.11
CA MET A 1 -4.27 9.39 25.38
C MET A 1 -3.09 10.17 24.85
N ASP A 2 -1.89 9.90 25.34
CA ASP A 2 -0.71 10.63 24.87
C ASP A 2 -0.47 10.28 23.41
N CYS A 3 -0.50 11.29 22.54
CA CYS A 3 -0.15 11.11 21.14
C CYS A 3 1.36 10.90 21.06
N THR A 4 1.78 9.68 20.77
CA THR A 4 3.18 9.37 20.52
C THR A 4 3.45 9.43 19.01
N PHE A 5 4.54 10.08 18.63
CA PHE A 5 5.03 10.07 17.25
C PHE A 5 5.84 8.81 16.92
N ALA A 6 5.57 7.69 17.59
CA ALA A 6 6.30 6.45 17.41
C ALA A 6 5.94 5.75 16.07
N SER A 7 4.66 5.68 15.76
CA SER A 7 4.14 5.09 14.52
C SER A 7 2.64 5.38 14.40
N ASP A 8 2.15 5.51 13.18
CA ASP A 8 0.71 5.51 12.86
C ASP A 8 0.02 4.21 13.32
N ASN A 9 0.73 3.09 13.33
CA ASN A 9 0.23 1.80 13.83
C ASN A 9 -0.15 1.81 15.31
N THR A 10 0.27 2.81 16.07
CA THR A 10 -0.09 2.98 17.49
C THR A 10 -1.30 3.87 17.70
N SER A 11 -1.78 4.54 16.66
CA SER A 11 -2.92 5.45 16.71
C SER A 11 -4.25 4.72 16.62
N GLY A 12 -5.25 5.21 17.33
CA GLY A 12 -6.63 4.80 17.11
C GLY A 12 -7.14 5.31 15.75
N VAL A 13 -8.19 4.67 15.27
CA VAL A 13 -8.85 5.07 14.01
C VAL A 13 -9.44 6.47 14.15
N HIS A 14 -9.23 7.33 13.15
CA HIS A 14 -9.79 8.67 13.14
C HIS A 14 -11.34 8.62 13.19
N PRO A 15 -12.01 9.47 13.99
CA PRO A 15 -13.46 9.42 14.15
C PRO A 15 -14.26 9.46 12.84
N LYS A 16 -13.85 10.26 11.86
CA LYS A 16 -14.48 10.30 10.53
C LYS A 16 -14.38 8.98 9.75
N VAL A 17 -13.32 8.21 9.96
CA VAL A 17 -13.17 6.88 9.34
C VAL A 17 -14.14 5.90 9.99
N MET A 18 -14.29 5.94 11.32
CA MET A 18 -15.29 5.13 12.02
C MET A 18 -16.72 5.48 11.61
N GLU A 19 -17.01 6.77 11.43
CA GLU A 19 -18.31 7.22 10.92
C GLU A 19 -18.58 6.69 9.51
N ALA A 20 -17.60 6.75 8.60
CA ALA A 20 -17.70 6.21 7.25
C ALA A 20 -17.91 4.69 7.24
N LEU A 21 -17.20 3.95 8.10
CA LEU A 21 -17.40 2.51 8.27
C LEU A 21 -18.81 2.18 8.74
N ASN A 22 -19.33 2.88 9.75
CA ASN A 22 -20.67 2.69 10.24
C ASN A 22 -21.73 2.99 9.16
N LYS A 23 -21.51 4.04 8.36
CA LYS A 23 -22.39 4.40 7.24
C LYS A 23 -22.38 3.34 6.13
N ALA A 24 -21.22 2.79 5.82
CA ALA A 24 -21.07 1.75 4.79
C ALA A 24 -21.59 0.39 5.26
N ASN A 25 -21.56 0.11 6.57
CA ASN A 25 -21.96 -1.18 7.14
C ASN A 25 -23.50 -1.31 7.29
N VAL A 26 -24.24 -1.01 6.24
CA VAL A 26 -25.72 -1.07 6.21
C VAL A 26 -26.18 -1.85 4.99
N GLY A 27 -26.89 -2.97 5.25
CA GLY A 27 -27.43 -3.81 4.18
C GLY A 27 -26.38 -4.71 3.52
N ALA A 28 -26.64 -5.06 2.26
CA ALA A 28 -25.75 -5.85 1.42
C ALA A 28 -25.24 -4.99 0.25
N ALA A 29 -24.04 -5.28 -0.19
CA ALA A 29 -23.44 -4.69 -1.39
C ALA A 29 -22.84 -5.78 -2.27
N GLU A 30 -22.65 -5.49 -3.54
CA GLU A 30 -22.00 -6.43 -4.46
C GLU A 30 -20.53 -6.64 -4.04
N PRO A 31 -20.03 -7.88 -4.13
CA PRO A 31 -18.65 -8.21 -3.74
C PRO A 31 -17.66 -7.85 -4.86
N TYR A 32 -16.38 -8.05 -4.57
CA TYR A 32 -15.25 -7.99 -5.52
C TYR A 32 -14.97 -6.63 -6.14
N GLY A 33 -15.37 -5.55 -5.47
CA GLY A 33 -15.12 -4.18 -5.93
C GLY A 33 -16.24 -3.58 -6.77
N ASP A 34 -17.34 -4.31 -6.99
CA ASP A 34 -18.52 -3.83 -7.73
C ASP A 34 -19.49 -3.03 -6.82
N ASP A 35 -19.05 -2.66 -5.63
CA ASP A 35 -19.81 -1.89 -4.66
C ASP A 35 -19.65 -0.37 -4.86
N PRO A 36 -20.63 0.43 -4.40
CA PRO A 36 -20.60 1.88 -4.58
C PRO A 36 -19.49 2.57 -3.80
N TRP A 37 -18.98 1.99 -2.70
CA TRP A 37 -17.91 2.56 -1.90
C TRP A 37 -16.57 2.47 -2.60
N THR A 38 -16.31 1.34 -3.26
CA THR A 38 -15.12 1.17 -4.12
C THR A 38 -15.17 2.14 -5.30
N ALA A 39 -16.30 2.26 -5.98
CA ALA A 39 -16.48 3.22 -7.08
C ALA A 39 -16.26 4.68 -6.64
N GLU A 40 -16.77 5.06 -5.46
CA GLU A 40 -16.54 6.39 -4.89
C GLU A 40 -15.05 6.64 -4.59
N ALA A 41 -14.37 5.65 -4.00
CA ALA A 41 -12.94 5.73 -3.71
C ALA A 41 -12.12 5.89 -5.00
N GLU A 42 -12.37 5.10 -6.02
CA GLU A 42 -11.72 5.23 -7.34
C GLU A 42 -11.96 6.60 -7.96
N GLY A 43 -13.20 7.12 -7.86
CA GLY A 43 -13.53 8.47 -8.31
C GLY A 43 -12.74 9.56 -7.60
N CYS A 44 -12.48 9.42 -6.30
CA CYS A 44 -11.64 10.34 -5.55
C CYS A 44 -10.18 10.32 -6.05
N PHE A 45 -9.63 9.15 -6.35
CA PHE A 45 -8.27 9.03 -6.92
C PHE A 45 -8.20 9.64 -8.31
N LYS A 46 -9.17 9.40 -9.18
CA LYS A 46 -9.25 10.00 -10.52
C LYS A 46 -9.37 11.53 -10.45
N ALA A 47 -10.16 12.05 -9.53
CA ALA A 47 -10.28 13.50 -9.32
C ALA A 47 -8.95 14.15 -8.89
N LEU A 48 -8.08 13.42 -8.18
CA LEU A 48 -6.78 13.91 -7.70
C LEU A 48 -5.66 13.74 -8.72
N PHE A 49 -5.62 12.62 -9.44
CA PHE A 49 -4.51 12.22 -10.30
C PHE A 49 -4.83 12.27 -11.81
N GLY A 50 -6.06 12.54 -12.18
CA GLY A 50 -6.55 12.53 -13.57
C GLY A 50 -7.29 11.23 -13.92
N ASP A 51 -8.02 11.26 -15.03
CA ASP A 51 -8.87 10.13 -15.45
C ASP A 51 -8.07 8.94 -16.03
N ASP A 52 -6.83 9.16 -16.41
CA ASP A 52 -5.93 8.14 -16.99
C ASP A 52 -5.14 7.41 -15.90
N VAL A 53 -5.83 6.99 -14.84
CA VAL A 53 -5.26 6.20 -13.74
C VAL A 53 -6.14 4.99 -13.44
N ASP A 54 -5.48 3.86 -13.20
CA ASP A 54 -6.10 2.67 -12.62
C ASP A 54 -5.82 2.62 -11.11
N VAL A 55 -6.83 2.28 -10.34
CA VAL A 55 -6.75 2.20 -8.88
C VAL A 55 -6.85 0.75 -8.43
N PHE A 56 -5.88 0.31 -7.65
CA PHE A 56 -5.84 -1.04 -7.07
C PHE A 56 -5.80 -0.95 -5.56
N LEU A 57 -6.90 -1.31 -4.91
CA LEU A 57 -7.01 -1.35 -3.46
C LEU A 57 -6.37 -2.64 -2.94
N VAL A 58 -5.45 -2.51 -2.01
CA VAL A 58 -4.72 -3.62 -1.40
C VAL A 58 -4.82 -3.55 0.12
N PRO A 59 -4.77 -4.70 0.83
CA PRO A 59 -4.98 -4.72 2.28
C PRO A 59 -3.85 -4.04 3.07
N LEU A 60 -2.64 -3.95 2.51
CA LEU A 60 -1.48 -3.33 3.18
C LEU A 60 -0.37 -2.95 2.19
N GLY A 61 0.58 -2.12 2.67
CA GLY A 61 1.65 -1.56 1.86
C GLY A 61 2.58 -2.60 1.20
N THR A 62 2.84 -3.73 1.85
CA THR A 62 3.60 -4.84 1.24
C THR A 62 2.94 -5.33 -0.05
N GLY A 63 1.61 -5.45 -0.07
CA GLY A 63 0.87 -5.80 -1.28
C GLY A 63 1.06 -4.77 -2.39
N ALA A 64 1.01 -3.47 -2.06
CA ALA A 64 1.26 -2.40 -3.00
C ALA A 64 2.69 -2.45 -3.58
N ASN A 65 3.69 -2.65 -2.73
CA ASN A 65 5.10 -2.78 -3.15
C ASN A 65 5.30 -3.97 -4.09
N VAL A 66 4.77 -5.14 -3.74
CA VAL A 66 4.89 -6.34 -4.56
C VAL A 66 4.25 -6.14 -5.94
N LEU A 67 3.03 -5.63 -6.00
CA LEU A 67 2.33 -5.38 -7.27
C LEU A 67 3.04 -4.30 -8.09
N GLY A 68 3.47 -3.21 -7.48
CA GLY A 68 4.20 -2.14 -8.14
C GLY A 68 5.51 -2.64 -8.76
N PHE A 69 6.34 -3.33 -8.00
CA PHE A 69 7.59 -3.88 -8.53
C PHE A 69 7.35 -4.95 -9.59
N ASN A 70 6.38 -5.84 -9.41
CA ASN A 70 6.05 -6.85 -10.41
C ASN A 70 5.60 -6.25 -11.74
N ARG A 71 4.99 -5.07 -11.73
CA ARG A 71 4.60 -4.34 -12.93
C ARG A 71 5.80 -3.69 -13.64
N MET A 72 6.76 -3.15 -12.87
CA MET A 72 7.88 -2.35 -13.39
C MET A 72 9.08 -3.17 -13.83
N ILE A 73 9.34 -4.32 -13.21
CA ILE A 73 10.56 -5.10 -13.39
C ILE A 73 10.28 -6.56 -13.78
N ARG A 74 11.36 -7.28 -14.10
CA ARG A 74 11.34 -8.72 -14.43
C ARG A 74 12.33 -9.46 -13.53
N SER A 75 12.22 -10.78 -13.46
CA SER A 75 13.04 -11.65 -12.59
C SER A 75 14.56 -11.53 -12.80
N TRP A 76 15.00 -11.10 -13.97
CA TRP A 76 16.43 -10.89 -14.27
C TRP A 76 16.95 -9.50 -13.93
N HIS A 77 16.08 -8.61 -13.44
CA HIS A 77 16.48 -7.31 -12.90
C HIS A 77 16.92 -7.44 -11.44
N SER A 78 17.53 -6.39 -10.92
CA SER A 78 17.71 -6.20 -9.49
C SER A 78 17.17 -4.84 -9.05
N ILE A 79 16.79 -4.77 -7.80
CA ILE A 79 16.33 -3.53 -7.16
C ILE A 79 17.47 -3.04 -6.28
N LEU A 80 18.00 -1.86 -6.59
CA LEU A 80 18.90 -1.15 -5.69
C LEU A 80 18.08 -0.38 -4.66
N CYS A 81 18.38 -0.58 -3.39
CA CYS A 81 17.67 0.08 -2.30
C CYS A 81 18.64 0.43 -1.16
N SER A 82 18.20 1.30 -0.27
CA SER A 82 18.90 1.49 1.01
C SER A 82 18.88 0.19 1.82
N ASP A 83 19.91 -0.07 2.58
CA ASP A 83 19.95 -1.16 3.57
C ASP A 83 18.86 -1.04 4.65
N MET A 84 18.27 0.15 4.81
CA MET A 84 17.15 0.44 5.69
C MET A 84 15.76 0.41 4.98
N ALA A 85 15.73 0.09 3.67
CA ALA A 85 14.48 0.08 2.93
C ALA A 85 13.49 -0.93 3.53
N HIS A 86 12.25 -0.51 3.72
CA HIS A 86 11.18 -1.34 4.31
C HIS A 86 10.97 -2.65 3.53
N THR A 87 11.00 -2.60 2.20
CA THR A 87 10.90 -3.77 1.32
C THR A 87 12.02 -4.80 1.54
N HIS A 88 13.20 -4.34 2.00
CA HIS A 88 14.33 -5.22 2.30
C HIS A 88 14.29 -5.75 3.74
N THR A 89 13.93 -4.89 4.70
CA THR A 89 14.08 -5.20 6.14
C THR A 89 12.82 -5.76 6.79
N SER A 90 11.63 -5.43 6.29
CA SER A 90 10.38 -5.58 7.04
C SER A 90 9.24 -6.27 6.28
N GLU A 91 9.48 -6.76 5.07
CA GLU A 91 8.47 -7.42 4.23
C GLU A 91 8.75 -8.90 3.96
N SER A 92 9.60 -9.52 4.77
CA SER A 92 9.90 -10.97 4.73
C SER A 92 10.32 -11.49 3.34
N GLY A 93 10.96 -10.66 2.51
CA GLY A 93 11.35 -11.02 1.15
C GLY A 93 10.17 -11.17 0.17
N ALA A 94 9.02 -10.54 0.46
CA ALA A 94 7.82 -10.69 -0.36
C ALA A 94 8.03 -10.26 -1.82
N VAL A 95 8.75 -9.16 -2.04
CA VAL A 95 9.07 -8.67 -3.40
C VAL A 95 9.94 -9.70 -4.13
N GLU A 96 11.00 -10.19 -3.50
CA GLU A 96 11.91 -11.19 -4.10
C GLU A 96 11.17 -12.49 -4.42
N ALA A 97 10.32 -12.95 -3.51
CA ALA A 97 9.57 -14.19 -3.67
C ALA A 97 8.57 -14.14 -4.83
N VAL A 98 7.87 -13.02 -5.01
CA VAL A 98 6.81 -12.89 -6.01
C VAL A 98 7.36 -12.46 -7.37
N VAL A 99 8.26 -11.47 -7.38
CA VAL A 99 8.85 -10.94 -8.62
C VAL A 99 10.00 -11.82 -9.13
N GLY A 100 10.64 -12.57 -8.22
CA GLY A 100 11.79 -13.42 -8.53
C GLY A 100 13.08 -12.64 -8.81
N CYS A 101 13.10 -11.34 -8.49
CA CYS A 101 14.27 -10.48 -8.66
C CYS A 101 15.18 -10.51 -7.43
N LYS A 102 16.35 -9.89 -7.54
CA LYS A 102 17.27 -9.72 -6.41
C LYS A 102 17.14 -8.32 -5.83
N MET A 103 17.01 -8.23 -4.50
CA MET A 103 17.23 -6.99 -3.76
C MET A 103 18.73 -6.80 -3.52
N THR A 104 19.24 -5.62 -3.81
CA THR A 104 20.66 -5.28 -3.60
C THR A 104 20.72 -4.05 -2.69
N PRO A 105 20.87 -4.27 -1.38
CA PRO A 105 20.96 -3.17 -0.44
C PRO A 105 22.31 -2.45 -0.56
N ILE A 106 22.25 -1.13 -0.49
CA ILE A 106 23.41 -0.25 -0.47
C ILE A 106 23.48 0.39 0.91
N PRO A 107 24.66 0.37 1.57
CA PRO A 107 24.83 1.03 2.86
C PRO A 107 24.42 2.50 2.78
N SER A 108 23.63 2.93 3.74
CA SER A 108 23.13 4.29 3.83
C SER A 108 23.42 4.90 5.19
N VAL A 109 23.65 6.20 5.22
CA VAL A 109 23.80 6.97 6.46
C VAL A 109 22.52 7.76 6.67
N HIS A 110 21.79 7.45 7.77
CA HIS A 110 20.48 8.04 8.07
C HIS A 110 19.45 7.88 6.94
N GLY A 111 19.49 6.77 6.21
CA GLY A 111 18.56 6.49 5.10
C GLY A 111 18.85 7.28 3.82
N LYS A 112 20.05 7.85 3.68
CA LYS A 112 20.48 8.63 2.51
C LYS A 112 21.75 8.06 1.90
#